data_0329f4c9b6371356e1163cc80b17c0cd
#
_entry.id   0329f4c9b6371356e1163cc80b17c0cd
#
_cell.length_a   1.000
_cell.length_b   1.000
_cell.length_c   1.000
_cell.angle_alpha   90.00
_cell.angle_beta   90.00
_cell.angle_gamma   90.00
#
_symmetry.space_group_name_H-M   'P 1'
#
loop_
_entity.id
_entity.type
_entity.pdbx_description
1 polymer ?
#
loop_
_entity_poly.entity_id
_entity_poly.type
_entity_poly.pdbx_seq_one_letter_code
_entity_poly.pdbx_strand_id
1 'polypeptide(L)'
;MSMSGYTRTLQGALIAMAVIGAASTAAFADIKDYKFELIDQAVQAGPDKVIAVKLINNKTGKPVPDAVIFAIRLDMAPDGMQEMATKITPMPGSEPGIYKFKATFGMAGRWQLSLGAKVQGGTGTVENKLVITAQK
;
A
#
# COMPACT_ATOMS: atom_id res chain seq x y z
N MET A 1 13.36 -70.26 29.45
CA MET A 1 13.12 -69.75 29.25
C MET A 1 12.92 -68.66 28.99
N SER A 2 12.83 -68.06 28.77
CA SER A 2 12.61 -67.15 28.54
C SER A 2 12.29 -66.16 28.18
N MET A 3 12.21 -65.83 28.15
CA MET A 3 11.89 -64.89 27.82
C MET A 3 11.67 -63.86 27.63
N SER A 4 11.67 -63.63 27.63
CA SER A 4 11.42 -62.73 27.46
C SER A 4 11.20 -61.74 27.08
N GLY A 5 11.11 -61.34 26.98
CA GLY A 5 10.83 -60.48 26.67
C GLY A 5 10.70 -59.45 26.29
N TYR A 6 10.67 -59.40 26.35
CA TYR A 6 10.44 -58.44 26.03
C TYR A 6 10.14 -57.40 25.87
N THR A 7 10.06 -57.01 25.71
CA THR A 7 9.78 -56.18 25.59
C THR A 7 9.49 -55.20 25.16
N ARG A 8 9.53 -55.04 25.18
CA ARG A 8 9.21 -54.01 24.81
C ARG A 8 8.98 -52.98 24.60
N THR A 9 8.91 -52.53 24.45
CA THR A 9 8.69 -51.66 24.28
C THR A 9 8.41 -50.65 23.83
N LEU A 10 8.38 -50.31 23.75
CA LEU A 10 8.12 -49.36 23.33
C LEU A 10 7.88 -48.32 23.15
N GLN A 11 7.86 -47.97 23.14
CA GLN A 11 7.62 -47.04 23.01
C GLN A 11 7.36 -46.12 22.57
N GLY A 12 7.35 -45.63 22.54
CA GLY A 12 7.06 -44.84 22.18
C GLY A 12 6.89 -43.85 21.76
N ALA A 13 6.82 -43.45 21.60
CA ALA A 13 6.65 -42.60 21.15
C ALA A 13 6.26 -41.57 20.93
N LEU A 14 6.11 -41.06 20.89
CA LEU A 14 5.70 -40.11 20.71
C LEU A 14 5.52 -39.10 20.21
N ILE A 15 5.49 -38.66 20.01
CA ILE A 15 5.32 -37.79 19.53
C ILE A 15 4.96 -36.70 19.35
N ALA A 16 4.90 -36.18 19.38
CA ALA A 16 4.63 -35.25 19.38
C ALA A 16 4.31 -34.39 18.61
N MET A 17 4.10 -34.10 18.33
CA MET A 17 3.81 -33.34 17.71
C MET A 17 3.52 -32.19 17.67
N ALA A 18 3.61 -31.59 17.63
CA ALA A 18 3.51 -30.62 17.68
C ALA A 18 3.03 -29.75 16.99
N VAL A 19 2.73 -29.38 16.71
CA VAL A 19 2.29 -28.64 16.11
C VAL A 19 2.12 -27.55 15.95
N ILE A 20 2.18 -26.94 16.12
CA ILE A 20 2.15 -25.98 16.01
C ILE A 20 1.72 -25.15 15.34
N GLY A 21 1.35 -24.88 15.10
CA GLY A 21 0.88 -24.18 14.62
C GLY A 21 0.79 -23.17 14.35
N ALA A 22 0.85 -22.91 14.09
CA ALA A 22 0.67 -22.03 13.77
C ALA A 22 0.45 -20.99 13.60
N ALA A 23 0.50 -20.62 13.90
CA ALA A 23 0.44 -19.60 13.86
C ALA A 23 -0.06 -18.76 13.16
N SER A 24 -0.39 -18.83 12.67
CA SER A 24 -0.99 -18.09 11.99
C SER A 24 -1.19 -16.94 12.13
N THR A 25 -0.88 -16.61 12.61
CA THR A 25 -1.02 -15.49 12.82
C THR A 25 -1.08 -14.61 11.91
N ALA A 26 -1.81 -14.28 11.82
CA ALA A 26 -2.14 -13.35 11.16
C ALA A 26 -1.31 -12.26 11.23
N ALA A 27 -0.60 -12.12 10.50
CA ALA A 27 0.11 -11.05 10.53
C ALA A 27 -0.64 -10.00 9.87
N PHE A 28 -1.16 -9.13 10.53
CA PHE A 28 -1.69 -7.95 9.94
C PHE A 28 -0.52 -7.12 9.51
N ALA A 29 -0.52 -6.76 8.26
CA ALA A 29 0.48 -5.85 7.79
C ALA A 29 0.30 -4.52 8.53
N ASP A 30 1.40 -3.99 9.02
CA ASP A 30 1.39 -2.69 9.65
C ASP A 30 1.26 -1.65 8.55
N ILE A 31 0.36 -0.70 8.71
CA ILE A 31 0.20 0.34 7.69
C ILE A 31 1.46 1.17 7.48
N LYS A 32 2.36 1.18 8.44
CA LYS A 32 3.65 1.85 8.25
C LYS A 32 4.52 1.18 7.20
N ASP A 33 4.19 -0.04 6.83
CA ASP A 33 4.94 -0.76 5.82
C ASP A 33 4.50 -0.40 4.41
N TYR A 34 3.45 0.38 4.26
CA TYR A 34 2.92 0.76 2.96
C TYR A 34 3.17 2.23 2.69
N LYS A 35 3.47 2.53 1.45
CA LYS A 35 3.56 3.94 1.05
C LYS A 35 3.24 4.10 -0.41
N PHE A 36 2.72 5.27 -0.74
CA PHE A 36 2.53 5.67 -2.12
C PHE A 36 3.77 6.39 -2.62
N GLU A 37 4.12 6.14 -3.85
CA GLU A 37 5.20 6.84 -4.53
C GLU A 37 4.70 7.36 -5.85
N LEU A 38 5.09 8.58 -6.20
CA LEU A 38 4.78 9.13 -7.51
C LEU A 38 5.63 8.44 -8.56
N ILE A 39 5.02 8.10 -9.68
CA ILE A 39 5.77 7.56 -10.81
C ILE A 39 6.47 8.71 -11.51
N ASP A 40 5.76 9.82 -11.70
CA ASP A 40 6.36 11.04 -12.24
C ASP A 40 6.13 12.17 -11.27
N GLN A 41 7.19 12.87 -10.90
CA GLN A 41 7.10 13.96 -9.95
C GLN A 41 6.85 15.31 -10.61
N ALA A 42 6.84 15.34 -11.91
CA ALA A 42 6.61 16.56 -12.67
C ALA A 42 5.55 16.33 -13.72
N VAL A 43 4.76 17.35 -13.99
CA VAL A 43 3.69 17.30 -14.97
C VAL A 43 3.59 18.67 -15.63
N GLN A 44 3.08 18.71 -16.84
CA GLN A 44 2.81 19.97 -17.49
C GLN A 44 1.54 20.57 -16.89
N ALA A 45 1.54 21.86 -16.61
CA ALA A 45 0.33 22.52 -16.18
C ALA A 45 -0.69 22.49 -17.32
N GLY A 46 -1.94 22.37 -16.97
CA GLY A 46 -3.03 22.32 -17.93
C GLY A 46 -4.13 21.37 -17.52
N PRO A 47 -5.13 21.22 -18.39
CA PRO A 47 -6.27 20.36 -18.07
C PRO A 47 -5.97 18.89 -18.32
N ASP A 48 -6.73 18.04 -17.64
CA ASP A 48 -6.80 16.59 -17.90
C ASP A 48 -5.44 15.89 -17.90
N LYS A 49 -4.61 16.24 -16.94
CA LYS A 49 -3.32 15.57 -16.78
C LYS A 49 -3.48 14.29 -15.99
N VAL A 50 -2.71 13.29 -16.34
CA VAL A 50 -2.76 11.99 -15.67
C VAL A 50 -1.61 11.90 -14.67
N ILE A 51 -1.96 11.57 -13.44
CA ILE A 51 -0.99 11.33 -12.38
C ILE A 51 -1.04 9.85 -12.06
N ALA A 52 0.09 9.22 -11.89
CA ALA A 52 0.15 7.83 -11.50
C ALA A 52 0.95 7.68 -10.22
N VAL A 53 0.42 6.89 -9.30
CA VAL A 53 1.10 6.57 -8.05
C VAL A 53 1.19 5.07 -7.94
N LYS A 54 2.20 4.61 -7.24
CA LYS A 54 2.40 3.19 -6.96
C LYS A 54 2.30 3.00 -5.46
N LEU A 55 1.53 2.02 -5.03
CA LEU A 55 1.47 1.66 -3.62
C LEU A 55 2.36 0.45 -3.41
N ILE A 56 3.32 0.58 -2.52
CA ILE A 56 4.33 -0.43 -2.28
C ILE A 56 4.31 -0.89 -0.83
N ASN A 57 4.51 -2.19 -0.65
CA ASN A 57 4.81 -2.75 0.64
C ASN A 57 6.34 -2.71 0.81
N ASN A 58 6.82 -1.88 1.73
CA ASN A 58 8.26 -1.67 1.92
C ASN A 58 8.99 -2.90 2.43
N LYS A 59 8.29 -3.82 3.09
CA LYS A 59 8.93 -5.03 3.58
C LYS A 59 9.21 -6.02 2.47
N THR A 60 8.31 -6.12 1.51
CA THR A 60 8.45 -7.08 0.42
C THR A 60 8.96 -6.44 -0.85
N GLY A 61 8.86 -5.12 -0.97
CA GLY A 61 9.19 -4.42 -2.19
C GLY A 61 8.17 -4.59 -3.30
N LYS A 62 7.04 -5.20 -3.01
CA LYS A 62 6.06 -5.54 -4.04
C LYS A 62 4.94 -4.51 -4.09
N PRO A 63 4.40 -4.28 -5.29
CA PRO A 63 3.22 -3.44 -5.43
C PRO A 63 2.03 -4.05 -4.70
N VAL A 64 1.14 -3.20 -4.22
CA VAL A 64 -0.05 -3.63 -3.48
C VAL A 64 -1.27 -3.39 -4.36
N PRO A 65 -1.86 -4.43 -4.93
CA PRO A 65 -3.10 -4.30 -5.70
C PRO A 65 -4.28 -4.22 -4.74
N ASP A 66 -5.40 -3.83 -5.28
CA ASP A 66 -6.69 -3.91 -4.56
C ASP A 66 -6.79 -3.03 -3.32
N ALA A 67 -6.00 -1.96 -3.23
CA ALA A 67 -6.22 -0.97 -2.20
C ALA A 67 -7.40 -0.10 -2.60
N VAL A 68 -8.16 0.32 -1.60
CA VAL A 68 -9.28 1.22 -1.81
C VAL A 68 -8.88 2.61 -1.39
N ILE A 69 -8.74 3.50 -2.37
CA ILE A 69 -8.40 4.89 -2.11
C ILE A 69 -9.70 5.63 -1.88
N PHE A 70 -9.93 6.08 -0.66
CA PHE A 70 -11.19 6.69 -0.29
C PHE A 70 -11.06 8.19 -0.03
N ALA A 71 -9.86 8.71 -0.01
CA ALA A 71 -9.64 10.14 0.19
C ALA A 71 -8.55 10.60 -0.77
N ILE A 72 -8.87 11.62 -1.54
CA ILE A 72 -7.96 12.17 -2.53
C ILE A 72 -8.13 13.68 -2.52
N ARG A 73 -7.04 14.41 -2.45
CA ARG A 73 -7.09 15.86 -2.53
C ARG A 73 -5.82 16.36 -3.24
N LEU A 74 -5.98 17.33 -4.09
CA LEU A 74 -4.85 17.97 -4.77
C LEU A 74 -4.96 19.47 -4.58
N ASP A 75 -3.97 20.07 -3.94
CA ASP A 75 -3.96 21.50 -3.67
C ASP A 75 -2.53 22.05 -3.72
N MET A 76 -2.39 23.33 -3.58
CA MET A 76 -1.09 23.99 -3.64
C MET A 76 -0.53 24.33 -2.26
N ALA A 77 -0.76 23.45 -1.28
CA ALA A 77 -0.24 23.64 0.07
C ALA A 77 1.27 23.88 0.13
N PRO A 78 2.11 23.18 -0.67
CA PRO A 78 3.55 23.46 -0.63
C PRO A 78 3.93 24.89 -0.97
N ASP A 79 3.08 25.58 -1.72
CA ASP A 79 3.32 26.98 -2.06
C ASP A 79 2.48 27.92 -1.18
N GLY A 80 1.96 27.39 -0.07
CA GLY A 80 1.20 28.19 0.88
C GLY A 80 -0.21 28.53 0.43
N MET A 81 -0.73 27.80 -0.55
CA MET A 81 -2.05 28.09 -1.12
C MET A 81 -2.95 26.88 -1.03
N GLN A 82 -3.29 26.46 0.18
CA GLN A 82 -4.13 25.29 0.40
C GLN A 82 -5.53 25.44 -0.17
N GLU A 83 -6.00 26.68 -0.28
CA GLU A 83 -7.33 26.94 -0.84
C GLU A 83 -7.36 26.74 -2.36
N MET A 84 -6.20 26.64 -2.99
CA MET A 84 -6.13 26.36 -4.43
C MET A 84 -6.21 24.85 -4.64
N ALA A 85 -7.39 24.31 -4.44
CA ALA A 85 -7.63 22.89 -4.66
C ALA A 85 -8.25 22.69 -6.03
N THR A 86 -7.96 21.55 -6.63
CA THR A 86 -8.52 21.21 -7.93
C THR A 86 -9.21 19.87 -7.86
N LYS A 87 -10.10 19.64 -8.80
CA LYS A 87 -10.80 18.37 -8.88
C LYS A 87 -9.83 17.30 -9.37
N ILE A 88 -9.90 16.14 -8.75
CA ILE A 88 -9.09 15.01 -9.11
C ILE A 88 -9.99 13.78 -9.16
N THR A 89 -9.90 13.00 -10.21
CA THR A 89 -10.80 11.89 -10.47
C THR A 89 -10.01 10.61 -10.67
N PRO A 90 -10.38 9.52 -9.98
CA PRO A 90 -9.73 8.24 -10.21
C PRO A 90 -9.97 7.74 -11.63
N MET A 91 -9.00 7.05 -12.16
CA MET A 91 -9.09 6.41 -13.47
C MET A 91 -8.89 4.90 -13.30
N PRO A 92 -9.43 4.10 -14.21
CA PRO A 92 -9.14 2.67 -14.17
C PRO A 92 -7.64 2.44 -14.31
N GLY A 93 -7.12 1.61 -13.43
CA GLY A 93 -5.73 1.23 -13.51
C GLY A 93 -5.57 -0.01 -14.36
N SER A 94 -4.48 -0.12 -15.07
CA SER A 94 -4.18 -1.27 -15.91
C SER A 94 -3.14 -2.19 -15.29
N GLU A 95 -2.42 -1.74 -14.28
CA GLU A 95 -1.36 -2.53 -13.67
C GLU A 95 -1.61 -2.66 -12.17
N PRO A 96 -1.35 -3.85 -11.60
CA PRO A 96 -1.53 -4.04 -10.17
C PRO A 96 -0.63 -3.10 -9.37
N GLY A 97 -1.19 -2.46 -8.38
CA GLY A 97 -0.44 -1.55 -7.53
C GLY A 97 -0.23 -0.16 -8.08
N ILE A 98 -0.67 0.10 -9.31
CA ILE A 98 -0.59 1.42 -9.94
C ILE A 98 -1.97 2.04 -9.96
N TYR A 99 -2.07 3.24 -9.40
CA TYR A 99 -3.35 3.95 -9.31
C TYR A 99 -3.22 5.27 -10.06
N LYS A 100 -4.15 5.53 -10.95
CA LYS A 100 -4.10 6.69 -11.83
C LYS A 100 -5.24 7.64 -11.54
N PHE A 101 -4.96 8.91 -11.71
CA PHE A 101 -5.92 9.97 -11.50
C PHE A 101 -5.81 10.99 -12.61
N LYS A 102 -6.92 11.63 -12.91
CA LYS A 102 -6.96 12.73 -13.85
C LYS A 102 -7.22 14.00 -13.08
N ALA A 103 -6.45 15.03 -13.34
CA ALA A 103 -6.58 16.31 -12.66
C ALA A 103 -6.18 17.46 -13.58
N THR A 104 -6.68 18.64 -13.25
CA THR A 104 -6.31 19.86 -13.95
C THR A 104 -5.35 20.64 -13.05
N PHE A 105 -4.18 20.94 -13.59
CA PHE A 105 -3.23 21.80 -12.90
C PHE A 105 -3.37 23.19 -13.48
N GLY A 106 -4.14 24.02 -12.80
CA GLY A 106 -4.51 25.33 -13.32
C GLY A 106 -3.37 26.32 -13.44
N MET A 107 -2.25 26.05 -12.76
CA MET A 107 -1.08 26.91 -12.84
C MET A 107 0.16 26.12 -12.51
N ALA A 108 1.30 26.61 -12.94
CA ALA A 108 2.58 26.02 -12.58
C ALA A 108 2.86 26.25 -11.09
N GLY A 109 3.55 25.33 -10.46
CA GLY A 109 3.86 25.42 -9.06
C GLY A 109 3.93 24.05 -8.43
N ARG A 110 4.02 24.03 -7.12
CA ARG A 110 4.08 22.76 -6.39
C ARG A 110 2.69 22.42 -5.85
N TRP A 111 2.26 21.25 -6.19
CA TRP A 111 0.95 20.73 -5.78
C TRP A 111 1.16 19.56 -4.85
N GLN A 112 0.28 19.43 -3.86
CA GLN A 112 0.32 18.33 -2.91
C GLN A 112 -0.85 17.39 -3.18
N LEU A 113 -0.50 16.12 -3.45
CA LEU A 113 -1.49 15.07 -3.58
C LEU A 113 -1.59 14.37 -2.24
N SER A 114 -2.74 14.47 -1.60
CA SER A 114 -3.02 13.81 -0.33
C SER A 114 -3.87 12.58 -0.60
N LEU A 115 -3.42 11.45 -0.15
CA LEU A 115 -4.11 10.18 -0.38
C LEU A 115 -4.38 9.47 0.92
N GLY A 116 -5.56 8.87 1.02
CA GLY A 116 -5.90 7.99 2.12
C GLY A 116 -6.46 6.70 1.53
N ALA A 117 -5.94 5.57 1.96
CA ALA A 117 -6.34 4.29 1.40
C ALA A 117 -6.43 3.22 2.46
N LYS A 118 -7.26 2.22 2.18
CA LYS A 118 -7.32 1.00 2.98
C LYS A 118 -6.77 -0.15 2.17
N VAL A 119 -5.95 -0.94 2.83
CA VAL A 119 -5.32 -2.11 2.21
C VAL A 119 -5.96 -3.35 2.80
N GLN A 120 -6.26 -4.32 1.95
CA GLN A 120 -6.83 -5.57 2.44
C GLN A 120 -5.84 -6.29 3.35
N GLY A 121 -6.34 -6.76 4.47
CA GLY A 121 -5.50 -7.43 5.45
C GLY A 121 -4.76 -6.48 6.37
N GLY A 122 -4.88 -5.18 6.15
CA GLY A 122 -4.27 -4.20 7.03
C GLY A 122 -5.31 -3.55 7.91
N THR A 123 -4.87 -3.07 9.05
CA THR A 123 -5.73 -2.29 9.93
C THR A 123 -5.29 -0.84 9.84
N GLY A 124 -6.27 0.06 9.76
CA GLY A 124 -5.98 1.48 9.68
C GLY A 124 -5.92 1.99 8.27
N THR A 125 -5.41 3.18 8.11
CA THR A 125 -5.39 3.91 6.86
C THR A 125 -3.97 4.26 6.47
N VAL A 126 -3.63 4.01 5.21
CA VAL A 126 -2.36 4.45 4.65
C VAL A 126 -2.57 5.89 4.18
N GLU A 127 -1.83 6.82 4.72
CA GLU A 127 -1.95 8.23 4.34
C GLU A 127 -0.60 8.75 3.88
N ASN A 128 -0.61 9.43 2.75
CA ASN A 128 0.59 10.03 2.22
C ASN A 128 0.28 11.39 1.60
N LYS A 129 1.27 12.24 1.64
CA LYS A 129 1.23 13.52 0.96
C LYS A 129 2.42 13.58 0.03
N LEU A 130 2.14 13.74 -1.24
CA LEU A 130 3.17 13.69 -2.28
C LEU A 130 3.19 15.01 -3.01
N VAL A 131 4.38 15.49 -3.33
CA VAL A 131 4.51 16.79 -4.00
C VAL A 131 4.77 16.59 -5.49
N ILE A 132 3.93 17.22 -6.30
CA ILE A 132 4.02 17.17 -7.75
C ILE A 132 4.34 18.58 -8.23
N THR A 133 5.33 18.70 -9.08
CA THR A 133 5.69 20.00 -9.66
C THR A 133 5.00 20.13 -11.01
N ALA A 134 4.15 21.14 -11.14
CA ALA A 134 3.53 21.46 -12.43
C ALA A 134 4.38 22.51 -13.12
N GLN A 135 4.75 22.23 -14.34
CA GLN A 135 5.63 23.08 -15.15
C GLN A 135 4.84 23.71 -16.27
N LYS A 136 5.31 24.87 -16.70
CA LYS A 136 4.69 25.54 -17.83
C LYS A 136 4.88 24.78 -19.13
#